data_3a20de5561ecd2a0633971988eae6b97
#
_entry.id   3a20de5561ecd2a0633971988eae6b97
#
_cell.length_a   1.000
_cell.length_b   1.000
_cell.length_c   1.000
_cell.angle_alpha   90.00
_cell.angle_beta   90.00
_cell.angle_gamma   90.00
#
_symmetry.space_group_name_H-M   'P 1'
#
loop_
_entity.id
_entity.type
_entity.pdbx_description
1 polymer ?
#
loop_
_entity_poly.entity_id
_entity_poly.type
_entity_poly.pdbx_seq_one_letter_code
_entity_poly.pdbx_strand_id
1 'polypeptide(L)'
;MLNKIIWSSLFVALTTPGLLRPAAATEQEQQVFLKNRYENIEVSPFAVRQGIDFPDEYMRTMMADVVRDLKRINKFKRVIVEGETRQVGDAPTIQLVGTVTKFKRGNRGKRLVALGLAGDTRVVAHVKFIDKASGKVLVEADVDGMVYTGLLGGSPKGAPSGVGKDVAKIAKKVFF
;
A
#
# COMPACT_ATOMS: atom_id res chain seq x y z
N MET A 1 19.09 -13.66 74.29
CA MET A 1 18.46 -14.90 73.81
C MET A 1 17.34 -14.47 72.88
N LEU A 2 17.56 -14.63 71.57
CA LEU A 2 16.67 -14.12 70.48
C LEU A 2 15.57 -15.13 70.15
N ASN A 3 14.31 -14.72 70.26
CA ASN A 3 13.19 -15.47 69.76
C ASN A 3 12.87 -14.99 68.33
N LYS A 4 13.09 -15.86 67.33
CA LYS A 4 12.69 -15.66 65.96
C LYS A 4 11.19 -16.03 65.79
N ILE A 5 10.35 -15.04 65.49
CA ILE A 5 8.99 -15.25 65.16
C ILE A 5 8.95 -15.40 63.60
N ILE A 6 8.59 -16.58 63.11
CA ILE A 6 8.40 -16.90 61.69
C ILE A 6 6.95 -16.57 61.33
N TRP A 7 6.77 -15.52 60.50
CA TRP A 7 5.47 -15.22 59.91
C TRP A 7 5.36 -15.98 58.57
N SER A 8 4.48 -16.96 58.59
CA SER A 8 4.10 -17.71 57.42
C SER A 8 3.03 -16.92 56.64
N SER A 9 3.41 -16.26 55.55
CA SER A 9 2.49 -15.55 54.68
C SER A 9 1.84 -16.54 53.71
N LEU A 10 0.59 -16.82 53.96
CA LEU A 10 -0.27 -17.59 53.07
C LEU A 10 -0.61 -16.72 51.83
N PHE A 11 0.06 -16.96 50.71
CA PHE A 11 -0.24 -16.31 49.44
C PHE A 11 -1.44 -17.04 48.80
N VAL A 12 -2.63 -16.48 48.95
CA VAL A 12 -3.80 -16.90 48.17
C VAL A 12 -3.67 -16.37 46.76
N ALA A 13 -3.32 -17.22 45.81
CA ALA A 13 -3.32 -16.91 44.41
C ALA A 13 -4.78 -16.82 43.91
N LEU A 14 -5.29 -15.60 43.76
CA LEU A 14 -6.51 -15.35 43.04
C LEU A 14 -6.26 -15.62 41.54
N THR A 15 -6.67 -16.79 41.06
CA THR A 15 -6.73 -17.11 39.63
C THR A 15 -7.91 -16.35 39.02
N THR A 16 -7.66 -15.19 38.42
CA THR A 16 -8.62 -14.52 37.55
C THR A 16 -8.85 -15.40 36.30
N PRO A 17 -10.11 -15.71 35.92
CA PRO A 17 -10.37 -16.41 34.66
C PRO A 17 -9.89 -15.53 33.52
N GLY A 18 -8.88 -16.04 32.78
CA GLY A 18 -8.30 -15.36 31.65
C GLY A 18 -9.38 -15.07 30.60
N LEU A 19 -9.57 -13.80 30.33
CA LEU A 19 -10.23 -13.33 29.11
C LEU A 19 -9.47 -13.97 27.94
N LEU A 20 -10.07 -14.96 27.29
CA LEU A 20 -9.63 -15.52 26.03
C LEU A 20 -9.52 -14.36 25.04
N ARG A 21 -8.31 -13.85 24.83
CA ARG A 21 -8.03 -13.01 23.67
C ARG A 21 -8.36 -13.83 22.44
N PRO A 22 -9.23 -13.34 21.54
CA PRO A 22 -9.43 -14.03 20.29
C PRO A 22 -8.07 -14.14 19.60
N ALA A 23 -7.68 -15.37 19.28
CA ALA A 23 -6.45 -15.63 18.54
C ALA A 23 -6.48 -14.76 17.27
N ALA A 24 -5.40 -13.99 17.06
CA ALA A 24 -5.27 -13.24 15.81
C ALA A 24 -5.37 -14.23 14.67
N ALA A 25 -6.35 -14.01 13.77
CA ALA A 25 -6.53 -14.86 12.60
C ALA A 25 -5.21 -14.94 11.84
N THR A 26 -4.85 -16.12 11.36
CA THR A 26 -3.63 -16.33 10.58
C THR A 26 -3.69 -15.51 9.29
N GLU A 27 -2.55 -15.14 8.73
CA GLU A 27 -2.50 -14.36 7.47
C GLU A 27 -3.31 -15.03 6.34
N GLN A 28 -3.35 -16.36 6.32
CA GLN A 28 -4.13 -17.13 5.35
C GLN A 28 -5.64 -16.96 5.56
N GLU A 29 -6.13 -17.01 6.79
CA GLU A 29 -7.54 -16.79 7.11
C GLU A 29 -7.97 -15.36 6.79
N GLN A 30 -7.11 -14.37 7.04
CA GLN A 30 -7.38 -12.99 6.66
C GLN A 30 -7.45 -12.80 5.14
N GLN A 31 -6.57 -13.45 4.38
CA GLN A 31 -6.60 -13.38 2.91
C GLN A 31 -7.86 -14.02 2.31
N VAL A 32 -8.28 -15.18 2.83
CA VAL A 32 -9.53 -15.83 2.39
C VAL A 32 -10.75 -14.94 2.69
N PHE A 33 -10.76 -14.27 3.83
CA PHE A 33 -11.84 -13.37 4.23
C PHE A 33 -11.99 -12.13 3.35
N LEU A 34 -10.90 -11.67 2.73
CA LEU A 34 -10.91 -10.46 1.88
C LEU A 34 -11.36 -10.72 0.45
N LYS A 35 -11.31 -11.99 -0.01
CA LYS A 35 -11.63 -12.32 -1.41
C LYS A 35 -13.09 -12.06 -1.75
N ASN A 36 -13.30 -11.38 -2.88
CA ASN A 36 -14.61 -11.06 -3.47
C ASN A 36 -15.57 -10.28 -2.53
N ARG A 37 -15.04 -9.67 -1.47
CA ARG A 37 -15.84 -8.91 -0.50
C ARG A 37 -16.12 -7.49 -0.96
N TYR A 38 -15.19 -6.90 -1.71
CA TYR A 38 -15.26 -5.50 -2.10
C TYR A 38 -15.67 -5.35 -3.56
N GLU A 39 -16.62 -4.45 -3.78
CA GLU A 39 -17.14 -4.16 -5.11
C GLU A 39 -16.47 -2.97 -5.77
N ASN A 40 -16.09 -1.97 -4.96
CA ASN A 40 -15.55 -0.71 -5.45
C ASN A 40 -14.17 -0.43 -4.87
N ILE A 41 -13.40 0.37 -5.59
CA ILE A 41 -12.17 0.97 -5.08
C ILE A 41 -12.18 2.46 -5.37
N GLU A 42 -11.91 3.26 -4.32
CA GLU A 42 -11.74 4.70 -4.40
C GLU A 42 -10.26 5.04 -4.26
N VAL A 43 -9.73 5.77 -5.20
CA VAL A 43 -8.31 6.14 -5.26
C VAL A 43 -8.16 7.58 -4.78
N SER A 44 -7.53 7.75 -3.61
CA SER A 44 -7.19 9.06 -3.07
C SER A 44 -5.94 9.63 -3.76
N PRO A 45 -5.82 10.96 -3.88
CA PRO A 45 -4.58 11.58 -4.34
C PRO A 45 -3.39 11.14 -3.48
N PHE A 46 -2.30 10.73 -4.13
CA PHE A 46 -1.10 10.31 -3.40
C PHE A 46 -0.36 11.53 -2.84
N ALA A 47 0.10 11.40 -1.61
CA ALA A 47 0.97 12.39 -0.98
C ALA A 47 2.43 12.22 -1.44
N VAL A 48 3.24 13.25 -1.23
CA VAL A 48 4.69 13.18 -1.40
C VAL A 48 5.34 13.40 -0.02
N ARG A 49 6.27 12.51 0.35
CA ARG A 49 7.03 12.66 1.60
C ARG A 49 7.80 13.98 1.57
N GLN A 50 7.83 14.67 2.69
CA GLN A 50 8.60 15.90 2.86
C GLN A 50 10.08 15.71 2.42
N GLY A 51 10.61 16.68 1.70
CA GLY A 51 11.99 16.66 1.19
C GLY A 51 12.17 15.91 -0.14
N ILE A 52 11.09 15.39 -0.75
CA ILE A 52 11.16 14.78 -2.09
C ILE A 52 10.62 15.77 -3.13
N ASP A 53 11.47 16.16 -4.07
CA ASP A 53 11.08 16.94 -5.25
C ASP A 53 10.47 16.01 -6.32
N PHE A 54 9.16 15.75 -6.22
CA PHE A 54 8.44 14.91 -7.17
C PHE A 54 7.58 15.76 -8.10
N PRO A 55 7.89 15.80 -9.41
CA PRO A 55 7.21 16.70 -10.34
C PRO A 55 5.70 16.40 -10.44
N ASP A 56 4.87 17.45 -10.49
CA ASP A 56 3.41 17.33 -10.62
C ASP A 56 2.99 16.55 -11.88
N GLU A 57 3.73 16.68 -12.98
CA GLU A 57 3.47 15.91 -14.20
C GLU A 57 3.60 14.41 -13.95
N TYR A 58 4.57 13.99 -13.11
CA TYR A 58 4.76 12.59 -12.76
C TYR A 58 3.65 12.11 -11.82
N MET A 59 3.22 12.96 -10.89
CA MET A 59 2.08 12.66 -10.02
C MET A 59 0.82 12.43 -10.86
N ARG A 60 0.49 13.34 -11.77
CA ARG A 60 -0.67 13.19 -12.66
C ARG A 60 -0.60 11.91 -13.49
N THR A 61 0.56 11.61 -14.07
CA THR A 61 0.77 10.39 -14.87
C THR A 61 0.61 9.14 -14.00
N MET A 62 1.21 9.12 -12.81
CA MET A 62 1.13 8.02 -11.86
C MET A 62 -0.31 7.73 -11.45
N MET A 63 -1.06 8.77 -11.08
CA MET A 63 -2.47 8.64 -10.69
C MET A 63 -3.34 8.12 -11.82
N ALA A 64 -3.16 8.66 -13.04
CA ALA A 64 -3.86 8.18 -14.22
C ALA A 64 -3.55 6.70 -14.52
N ASP A 65 -2.29 6.29 -14.37
CA ASP A 65 -1.86 4.92 -14.59
C ASP A 65 -2.40 3.96 -13.50
N VAL A 66 -2.43 4.37 -12.23
CA VAL A 66 -3.05 3.59 -11.14
C VAL A 66 -4.52 3.34 -11.44
N VAL A 67 -5.27 4.37 -11.78
CA VAL A 67 -6.70 4.24 -12.12
C VAL A 67 -6.90 3.37 -13.35
N ARG A 68 -6.11 3.58 -14.41
CA ARG A 68 -6.18 2.77 -15.64
C ARG A 68 -5.91 1.29 -15.36
N ASP A 69 -4.86 0.99 -14.61
CA ASP A 69 -4.44 -0.39 -14.37
C ASP A 69 -5.38 -1.10 -13.39
N LEU A 70 -5.98 -0.41 -12.42
CA LEU A 70 -7.08 -0.93 -11.60
C LEU A 70 -8.34 -1.22 -12.44
N LYS A 71 -8.71 -0.35 -13.38
CA LYS A 71 -9.82 -0.63 -14.31
C LYS A 71 -9.53 -1.85 -15.20
N ARG A 72 -8.27 -2.00 -15.64
CA ARG A 72 -7.85 -3.11 -16.53
C ARG A 72 -7.98 -4.49 -15.90
N ILE A 73 -7.81 -4.63 -14.58
CA ILE A 73 -8.02 -5.94 -13.93
C ILE A 73 -9.49 -6.41 -13.98
N ASN A 74 -10.41 -5.51 -14.27
CA ASN A 74 -11.85 -5.78 -14.49
C ASN A 74 -12.50 -6.63 -13.38
N LYS A 75 -12.16 -6.34 -12.13
CA LYS A 75 -12.66 -7.05 -10.96
C LYS A 75 -13.52 -6.16 -10.07
N PHE A 76 -13.19 -4.86 -9.99
CA PHE A 76 -14.03 -3.88 -9.31
C PHE A 76 -15.18 -3.44 -10.21
N LYS A 77 -16.38 -3.32 -9.65
CA LYS A 77 -17.54 -2.73 -10.36
C LYS A 77 -17.29 -1.27 -10.69
N ARG A 78 -16.61 -0.56 -9.79
CA ARG A 78 -16.24 0.86 -9.98
C ARG A 78 -14.84 1.13 -9.47
N VAL A 79 -14.08 1.91 -10.23
CA VAL A 79 -12.83 2.55 -9.83
C VAL A 79 -13.09 4.05 -9.85
N ILE A 80 -13.08 4.67 -8.69
CA ILE A 80 -13.51 6.06 -8.45
C ILE A 80 -12.29 6.85 -8.01
N VAL A 81 -12.17 8.09 -8.44
CA VAL A 81 -11.17 9.02 -7.93
C VAL A 81 -11.84 9.87 -6.86
N GLU A 82 -11.18 10.03 -5.72
CA GLU A 82 -11.68 10.86 -4.62
C GLU A 82 -12.00 12.28 -5.12
N GLY A 83 -13.18 12.79 -4.76
CA GLY A 83 -13.68 14.08 -5.25
C GLY A 83 -14.53 13.99 -6.51
N GLU A 84 -14.62 12.85 -7.21
CA GLU A 84 -15.64 12.66 -8.23
C GLU A 84 -17.03 12.55 -7.59
N THR A 85 -17.99 13.36 -8.06
CA THR A 85 -19.34 13.55 -7.48
C THR A 85 -20.26 12.31 -7.58
N ARG A 86 -19.75 11.16 -8.00
CA ARG A 86 -20.53 9.93 -8.09
C ARG A 86 -20.71 9.31 -6.71
N GLN A 87 -21.94 9.35 -6.21
CA GLN A 87 -22.31 8.64 -4.99
C GLN A 87 -21.96 7.16 -5.10
N VAL A 88 -21.12 6.68 -4.18
CA VAL A 88 -20.65 5.30 -4.15
C VAL A 88 -21.72 4.35 -3.59
N GLY A 89 -22.82 4.88 -3.03
CA GLY A 89 -23.83 4.09 -2.31
C GLY A 89 -23.19 3.31 -1.15
N ASP A 90 -23.93 2.42 -0.51
CA ASP A 90 -23.48 1.61 0.64
C ASP A 90 -22.67 0.37 0.25
N ALA A 91 -22.25 0.24 -1.03
CA ALA A 91 -21.51 -0.92 -1.49
C ALA A 91 -20.10 -0.99 -0.86
N PRO A 92 -19.64 -2.19 -0.46
CA PRO A 92 -18.32 -2.39 0.14
C PRO A 92 -17.21 -1.80 -0.71
N THR A 93 -16.49 -0.82 -0.17
CA THR A 93 -15.53 0.00 -0.91
C THR A 93 -14.17 -0.02 -0.22
N ILE A 94 -13.12 -0.25 -0.98
CA ILE A 94 -11.73 -0.05 -0.56
C ILE A 94 -11.33 1.39 -0.85
N GLN A 95 -10.69 2.06 0.10
CA GLN A 95 -9.96 3.30 -0.14
C GLN A 95 -8.48 2.97 -0.35
N LEU A 96 -7.92 3.39 -1.48
CA LEU A 96 -6.50 3.32 -1.79
C LEU A 96 -5.87 4.68 -1.50
N VAL A 97 -4.96 4.71 -0.53
CA VAL A 97 -4.12 5.88 -0.23
C VAL A 97 -2.67 5.54 -0.49
N GLY A 98 -1.87 6.53 -0.87
CA GLY A 98 -0.46 6.32 -1.15
C GLY A 98 0.41 7.53 -0.81
N THR A 99 1.69 7.26 -0.59
CA THR A 99 2.71 8.29 -0.35
C THR A 99 3.95 7.95 -1.13
N VAL A 100 4.42 8.86 -1.99
CA VAL A 100 5.72 8.73 -2.65
C VAL A 100 6.80 8.87 -1.58
N THR A 101 7.58 7.80 -1.37
CA THR A 101 8.61 7.70 -0.32
C THR A 101 10.02 7.86 -0.85
N LYS A 102 10.23 7.58 -2.15
CA LYS A 102 11.53 7.77 -2.84
C LYS A 102 11.30 8.17 -4.29
N PHE A 103 12.10 9.10 -4.75
CA PHE A 103 12.18 9.47 -6.15
C PHE A 103 13.63 9.69 -6.55
N LYS A 104 14.04 9.01 -7.62
CA LYS A 104 15.36 9.21 -8.22
C LYS A 104 15.18 9.51 -9.70
N ARG A 105 15.53 10.71 -10.11
CA ARG A 105 15.52 11.10 -11.51
C ARG A 105 16.73 10.49 -12.22
N GLY A 106 16.49 9.78 -13.30
CA GLY A 106 17.55 9.22 -14.12
C GLY A 106 18.40 10.31 -14.78
N ASN A 107 19.71 10.06 -14.88
CA ASN A 107 20.65 10.99 -15.53
C ASN A 107 21.04 10.42 -16.89
N ARG A 108 20.69 11.15 -17.97
CA ARG A 108 21.00 10.77 -19.37
C ARG A 108 22.50 10.67 -19.63
N GLY A 109 23.32 11.54 -19.02
CA GLY A 109 24.77 11.53 -19.18
C GLY A 109 25.44 10.28 -18.62
N LYS A 110 24.96 9.77 -17.48
CA LYS A 110 25.47 8.52 -16.89
C LYS A 110 25.12 7.29 -17.73
N ARG A 111 24.04 7.31 -18.49
CA ARG A 111 23.62 6.20 -19.38
C ARG A 111 24.56 6.03 -20.55
N LEU A 112 25.03 7.14 -21.16
CA LEU A 112 25.96 7.11 -22.27
C LEU A 112 27.32 6.52 -21.87
N VAL A 113 27.79 6.83 -20.65
CA VAL A 113 29.10 6.35 -20.14
C VAL A 113 29.03 4.90 -19.68
N ALA A 114 27.89 4.43 -19.15
CA ALA A 114 27.74 3.10 -18.57
C ALA A 114 27.00 2.10 -19.48
N LEU A 115 27.04 2.30 -20.81
CA LEU A 115 26.40 1.40 -21.80
C LEU A 115 24.93 1.09 -21.48
N GLY A 116 24.18 2.04 -20.94
CA GLY A 116 22.75 1.88 -20.62
C GLY A 116 22.44 1.24 -19.25
N LEU A 117 23.45 0.83 -18.47
CA LEU A 117 23.25 0.14 -17.20
C LEU A 117 23.07 1.06 -15.99
N ALA A 118 23.27 2.35 -16.14
CA ALA A 118 23.16 3.33 -15.03
C ALA A 118 22.24 4.50 -15.39
N GLY A 119 21.60 5.08 -14.39
CA GLY A 119 20.84 6.32 -14.57
C GLY A 119 19.34 6.13 -14.75
N ASP A 120 18.75 5.04 -14.24
CA ASP A 120 17.32 4.80 -14.32
C ASP A 120 16.51 5.74 -13.42
N THR A 121 15.33 6.14 -13.92
CA THR A 121 14.33 6.83 -13.11
C THR A 121 13.58 5.81 -12.26
N ARG A 122 13.53 6.04 -10.95
CA ARG A 122 12.84 5.15 -10.02
C ARG A 122 11.91 5.95 -9.10
N VAL A 123 10.70 5.43 -8.94
CA VAL A 123 9.70 5.92 -7.99
C VAL A 123 9.35 4.79 -7.04
N VAL A 124 9.32 5.06 -5.74
CA VAL A 124 8.77 4.14 -4.74
C VAL A 124 7.64 4.85 -4.02
N ALA A 125 6.49 4.18 -3.92
CA ALA A 125 5.36 4.66 -3.15
C ALA A 125 4.94 3.60 -2.12
N HIS A 126 4.67 4.06 -0.90
CA HIS A 126 4.01 3.26 0.14
C HIS A 126 2.51 3.39 -0.05
N VAL A 127 1.80 2.26 -0.21
CA VAL A 127 0.35 2.26 -0.44
C VAL A 127 -0.37 1.47 0.64
N LYS A 128 -1.59 1.91 0.96
CA LYS A 128 -2.50 1.26 1.90
C LYS A 128 -3.84 1.06 1.24
N PHE A 129 -4.37 -0.14 1.39
CA PHE A 129 -5.75 -0.48 1.05
C PHE A 129 -6.53 -0.51 2.35
N ILE A 130 -7.53 0.36 2.48
CA ILE A 130 -8.28 0.60 3.70
C ILE A 130 -9.75 0.25 3.44
N ASP A 131 -10.38 -0.48 4.34
CA ASP A 131 -11.82 -0.63 4.35
C ASP A 131 -12.46 0.73 4.64
N LYS A 132 -13.17 1.30 3.66
CA LYS A 132 -13.71 2.67 3.76
C LYS A 132 -14.72 2.82 4.88
N ALA A 133 -15.48 1.76 5.19
CA ALA A 133 -16.52 1.80 6.21
C ALA A 133 -15.96 1.79 7.64
N SER A 134 -14.93 0.97 7.89
CA SER A 134 -14.36 0.80 9.23
C SER A 134 -13.06 1.58 9.46
N GLY A 135 -12.42 2.10 8.40
CA GLY A 135 -11.10 2.71 8.48
C GLY A 135 -9.96 1.71 8.73
N LYS A 136 -10.25 0.41 8.72
CA LYS A 136 -9.24 -0.62 8.97
C LYS A 136 -8.30 -0.76 7.80
N VAL A 137 -6.99 -0.75 8.04
CA VAL A 137 -5.98 -1.08 7.03
C VAL A 137 -6.06 -2.59 6.75
N LEU A 138 -6.32 -2.94 5.50
CA LEU A 138 -6.45 -4.33 5.03
C LEU A 138 -5.10 -4.87 4.58
N VAL A 139 -4.37 -4.05 3.83
CA VAL A 139 -3.04 -4.37 3.27
C VAL A 139 -2.25 -3.09 3.13
N GLU A 140 -0.97 -3.16 3.39
CA GLU A 140 -0.01 -2.11 3.06
C GLU A 140 1.22 -2.71 2.39
N ALA A 141 1.81 -1.98 1.45
CA ALA A 141 2.98 -2.42 0.71
C ALA A 141 3.75 -1.25 0.10
N ASP A 142 5.02 -1.48 -0.12
CA ASP A 142 5.81 -0.62 -1.00
C ASP A 142 5.69 -1.12 -2.45
N VAL A 143 5.40 -0.20 -3.35
CA VAL A 143 5.32 -0.43 -4.79
C VAL A 143 6.36 0.41 -5.50
N ASP A 144 6.94 -0.13 -6.57
CA ASP A 144 7.96 0.62 -7.29
C ASP A 144 7.65 0.73 -8.79
N GLY A 145 8.11 1.82 -9.36
CA GLY A 145 8.12 2.04 -10.79
C GLY A 145 9.53 2.36 -11.27
N MET A 146 10.00 1.59 -12.23
CA MET A 146 11.33 1.76 -12.81
C MET A 146 11.24 1.81 -14.34
N VAL A 147 11.95 2.76 -14.95
CA VAL A 147 12.14 2.78 -16.39
C VAL A 147 13.47 2.14 -16.73
N TYR A 148 13.41 0.93 -17.24
CA TYR A 148 14.56 0.33 -17.92
C TYR A 148 14.66 0.94 -19.33
N THR A 149 15.64 1.76 -19.53
CA THR A 149 15.91 2.34 -20.86
C THR A 149 17.04 1.56 -21.51
N GLY A 150 16.69 0.78 -22.52
CA GLY A 150 17.68 0.21 -23.42
C GLY A 150 18.53 1.28 -24.12
N LEU A 151 19.50 0.88 -24.94
CA LEU A 151 20.45 1.75 -25.65
C LEU A 151 19.81 2.94 -26.39
N LEU A 152 18.56 2.81 -26.79
CA LEU A 152 17.83 3.81 -27.58
C LEU A 152 16.97 4.79 -26.73
N GLY A 153 17.05 4.71 -25.40
CA GLY A 153 16.41 5.67 -24.48
C GLY A 153 14.90 5.48 -24.34
N GLY A 154 14.44 5.20 -23.12
CA GLY A 154 13.02 5.25 -22.75
C GLY A 154 12.66 6.62 -22.16
N SER A 155 11.37 6.97 -22.21
CA SER A 155 10.88 8.18 -21.55
C SER A 155 10.93 8.03 -20.04
N PRO A 156 11.46 9.02 -19.27
CA PRO A 156 11.36 9.04 -17.81
C PRO A 156 9.91 8.95 -17.29
N LYS A 157 8.95 9.32 -18.13
CA LYS A 157 7.51 9.27 -17.84
C LYS A 157 6.97 7.85 -17.60
N GLY A 158 7.71 6.81 -18.00
CA GLY A 158 7.31 5.41 -17.78
C GLY A 158 7.49 4.90 -16.34
N ALA A 159 8.30 5.58 -15.50
CA ALA A 159 8.50 5.13 -14.11
C ALA A 159 7.23 5.15 -13.26
N PRO A 160 6.40 6.21 -13.30
CA PRO A 160 5.11 6.21 -12.61
C PRO A 160 4.18 5.06 -13.00
N SER A 161 4.23 4.61 -14.26
CA SER A 161 3.39 3.51 -14.76
C SER A 161 3.69 2.16 -14.08
N GLY A 162 4.91 1.93 -13.64
CA GLY A 162 5.27 0.75 -12.85
C GLY A 162 4.47 0.68 -11.55
N VAL A 163 4.33 1.80 -10.85
CA VAL A 163 3.53 1.91 -9.61
C VAL A 163 2.09 1.43 -9.84
N GLY A 164 1.43 1.88 -10.92
CA GLY A 164 0.06 1.46 -11.24
C GLY A 164 -0.07 -0.05 -11.44
N LYS A 165 0.87 -0.65 -12.15
CA LYS A 165 0.89 -2.11 -12.38
C LYS A 165 1.04 -2.91 -11.08
N ASP A 166 1.91 -2.48 -10.19
CA ASP A 166 2.13 -3.17 -8.92
C ASP A 166 0.93 -3.02 -7.97
N VAL A 167 0.33 -1.83 -7.89
CA VAL A 167 -0.93 -1.60 -7.18
C VAL A 167 -2.03 -2.54 -7.68
N ALA A 168 -2.22 -2.61 -9.01
CA ALA A 168 -3.22 -3.48 -9.61
C ALA A 168 -2.96 -4.97 -9.36
N LYS A 169 -1.68 -5.39 -9.37
CA LYS A 169 -1.26 -6.76 -9.06
C LYS A 169 -1.56 -7.14 -7.60
N ILE A 170 -1.26 -6.24 -6.64
CA ILE A 170 -1.59 -6.44 -5.23
C ILE A 170 -3.10 -6.56 -5.06
N ALA A 171 -3.88 -5.60 -5.61
CA ALA A 171 -5.32 -5.61 -5.53
C ALA A 171 -5.93 -6.91 -6.07
N LYS A 172 -5.46 -7.39 -7.24
CA LYS A 172 -5.91 -8.65 -7.83
C LYS A 172 -5.57 -9.85 -6.95
N LYS A 173 -4.36 -9.90 -6.37
CA LYS A 173 -3.91 -11.04 -5.57
C LYS A 173 -4.66 -11.16 -4.24
N VAL A 174 -4.94 -10.00 -3.60
CA VAL A 174 -5.48 -9.98 -2.23
C VAL A 174 -6.99 -10.04 -2.20
N PHE A 175 -7.67 -9.36 -3.12
CA PHE A 175 -9.12 -9.19 -3.06
C PHE A 175 -9.89 -10.11 -4.02
N PHE A 176 -9.20 -10.83 -4.90
CA PHE A 176 -9.79 -11.74 -5.88
C PHE A 176 -8.96 -13.02 -6.05
#